data_459fec1b88c38f97012aa25b45fca401
#
_entry.id   459fec1b88c38f97012aa25b45fca401
#
_cell.length_a   1.000
_cell.length_b   1.000
_cell.length_c   1.000
_cell.angle_alpha   90.00
_cell.angle_beta   90.00
_cell.angle_gamma   90.00
#
_symmetry.space_group_name_H-M   'P 1'
#
loop_
_entity.id
_entity.type
_entity.pdbx_description
1 polymer ?
#
loop_
_entity_poly.entity_id
_entity_poly.type
_entity_poly.pdbx_seq_one_letter_code
_entity_poly.pdbx_strand_id
1 'polypeptide(L)'
;CEVMNEDGRMARLVDLIKFSKKHNIKIASIADIIAYRLKNEKLVYKTQVKTINSNYLNKSILTIYKNKLNNLESFVFSRGKFKKKISVPIRVLSKKIDKKKIFTNSEIKKNLKLLSRFKNFLLIIINNEKNKIQINETNLTLRYYGIGAQIIKDLNIRNMILLSRTKKKIIGLEGFGLKIKKQIIIK
;
A
#
# COMPACT_ATOMS: atom_id res chain seq x y z
N CYS A 1 23.74 -12.86 -7.36
CA CYS A 1 24.16 -14.26 -7.27
C CYS A 1 24.30 -14.69 -5.81
N GLU A 2 24.29 -15.97 -5.58
CA GLU A 2 24.56 -16.59 -4.29
C GLU A 2 26.07 -16.60 -4.05
N VAL A 3 26.48 -16.28 -2.82
CA VAL A 3 27.89 -16.26 -2.42
C VAL A 3 28.09 -17.36 -1.36
N MET A 4 29.09 -18.22 -1.59
CA MET A 4 29.51 -19.23 -0.64
C MET A 4 30.81 -18.79 0.09
N ASN A 5 30.92 -19.17 1.35
CA ASN A 5 32.15 -19.04 2.11
C ASN A 5 33.15 -20.14 1.69
N GLU A 6 34.42 -19.99 2.06
CA GLU A 6 35.49 -20.96 1.75
C GLU A 6 35.21 -22.36 2.33
N ASP A 7 34.40 -22.45 3.40
CA ASP A 7 33.93 -23.69 4.02
C ASP A 7 32.75 -24.35 3.31
N GLY A 8 32.32 -23.85 2.15
CA GLY A 8 31.19 -24.35 1.37
C GLY A 8 29.79 -23.97 1.88
N ARG A 9 29.70 -23.24 2.98
CA ARG A 9 28.40 -22.75 3.50
C ARG A 9 27.96 -21.46 2.80
N MET A 10 26.66 -21.29 2.69
CA MET A 10 26.08 -20.04 2.15
C MET A 10 26.43 -18.86 3.04
N ALA A 11 27.02 -17.82 2.45
CA ALA A 11 27.37 -16.58 3.12
C ALA A 11 26.13 -15.90 3.72
N ARG A 12 26.23 -15.51 4.99
CA ARG A 12 25.19 -14.75 5.69
C ARG A 12 25.52 -13.25 5.66
N LEU A 13 24.62 -12.41 6.15
CA LEU A 13 24.77 -10.96 6.08
C LEU A 13 26.15 -10.46 6.57
N VAL A 14 26.66 -11.02 7.66
CA VAL A 14 27.97 -10.64 8.22
C VAL A 14 29.10 -10.97 7.26
N ASP A 15 29.03 -12.13 6.60
CA ASP A 15 30.05 -12.60 5.63
C ASP A 15 29.98 -11.75 4.37
N LEU A 16 28.73 -11.45 3.90
CA LEU A 16 28.49 -10.59 2.76
C LEU A 16 28.99 -9.16 2.96
N ILE A 17 28.87 -8.60 4.19
CA ILE A 17 29.43 -7.28 4.52
C ILE A 17 30.97 -7.31 4.44
N LYS A 18 31.61 -8.36 4.94
CA LYS A 18 33.08 -8.55 4.83
C LYS A 18 33.51 -8.68 3.37
N PHE A 19 32.78 -9.49 2.60
CA PHE A 19 33.02 -9.69 1.17
C PHE A 19 32.88 -8.38 0.40
N SER A 20 31.81 -7.65 0.62
CA SER A 20 31.56 -6.33 0.04
C SER A 20 32.71 -5.35 0.28
N LYS A 21 33.20 -5.27 1.52
CA LYS A 21 34.35 -4.42 1.88
C LYS A 21 35.66 -4.88 1.23
N LYS A 22 35.92 -6.20 1.25
CA LYS A 22 37.16 -6.80 0.69
C LYS A 22 37.26 -6.52 -0.82
N HIS A 23 36.16 -6.61 -1.54
CA HIS A 23 36.12 -6.48 -3.00
C HIS A 23 35.60 -5.11 -3.49
N ASN A 24 35.35 -4.17 -2.60
CA ASN A 24 34.81 -2.85 -2.90
C ASN A 24 33.51 -2.92 -3.74
N ILE A 25 32.63 -3.88 -3.44
CA ILE A 25 31.35 -4.10 -4.13
C ILE A 25 30.22 -3.57 -3.26
N LYS A 26 29.27 -2.85 -3.86
CA LYS A 26 28.09 -2.37 -3.15
C LYS A 26 27.16 -3.52 -2.81
N ILE A 27 26.56 -3.45 -1.61
CA ILE A 27 25.56 -4.40 -1.14
C ILE A 27 24.20 -3.71 -1.03
N ALA A 28 23.14 -4.39 -1.44
CA ALA A 28 21.76 -3.94 -1.28
C ALA A 28 20.86 -5.14 -0.96
N SER A 29 19.84 -4.93 -0.14
CA SER A 29 18.83 -5.96 0.07
C SER A 29 17.72 -5.87 -0.99
N ILE A 30 17.02 -6.98 -1.23
CA ILE A 30 15.80 -6.99 -2.09
C ILE A 30 14.77 -6.00 -1.55
N ALA A 31 14.65 -5.85 -0.22
CA ALA A 31 13.76 -4.89 0.41
C ALA A 31 14.12 -3.44 0.05
N ASP A 32 15.42 -3.11 0.01
CA ASP A 32 15.89 -1.77 -0.39
C ASP A 32 15.60 -1.49 -1.86
N ILE A 33 15.79 -2.48 -2.73
CA ILE A 33 15.46 -2.37 -4.15
C ILE A 33 13.96 -2.14 -4.35
N ILE A 34 13.12 -2.90 -3.65
CA ILE A 34 11.66 -2.70 -3.69
C ILE A 34 11.29 -1.30 -3.20
N ALA A 35 11.85 -0.85 -2.07
CA ALA A 35 11.59 0.47 -1.52
C ALA A 35 12.05 1.58 -2.48
N TYR A 36 13.22 1.44 -3.09
CA TYR A 36 13.73 2.37 -4.10
C TYR A 36 12.80 2.47 -5.31
N ARG A 37 12.38 1.33 -5.87
CA ARG A 37 11.45 1.31 -7.02
C ARG A 37 10.11 1.92 -6.68
N LEU A 38 9.53 1.58 -5.53
CA LEU A 38 8.26 2.14 -5.06
C LEU A 38 8.32 3.66 -4.86
N LYS A 39 9.48 4.20 -4.47
CA LYS A 39 9.70 5.64 -4.28
C LYS A 39 9.87 6.38 -5.60
N ASN A 40 10.63 5.82 -6.52
CA ASN A 40 11.10 6.50 -7.74
C ASN A 40 10.28 6.17 -8.98
N GLU A 41 9.59 5.02 -9.01
CA GLU A 41 8.78 4.59 -10.14
C GLU A 41 7.29 4.83 -9.87
N LYS A 42 6.56 5.33 -10.87
CA LYS A 42 5.10 5.41 -10.81
C LYS A 42 4.50 4.09 -11.29
N LEU A 43 4.24 3.18 -10.34
CA LEU A 43 3.76 1.83 -10.61
C LEU A 43 2.22 1.73 -10.72
N VAL A 44 1.49 2.79 -10.37
CA VAL A 44 0.02 2.82 -10.43
C VAL A 44 -0.46 3.95 -11.30
N TYR A 45 -1.53 3.69 -12.05
CA TYR A 45 -2.20 4.70 -12.87
C TYR A 45 -3.72 4.54 -12.80
N LYS A 46 -4.44 5.66 -12.95
CA LYS A 46 -5.91 5.68 -12.96
C LYS A 46 -6.41 5.13 -14.28
N THR A 47 -7.38 4.24 -14.22
CA THR A 47 -8.06 3.70 -15.42
C THR A 47 -9.49 4.16 -15.51
N GLN A 48 -10.18 4.34 -14.38
CA GLN A 48 -11.59 4.71 -14.35
C GLN A 48 -11.89 5.61 -13.15
N VAL A 49 -12.79 6.58 -13.34
CA VAL A 49 -13.33 7.42 -12.27
C VAL A 49 -14.86 7.44 -12.44
N LYS A 50 -15.58 7.08 -11.37
CA LYS A 50 -17.05 7.07 -11.37
C LYS A 50 -17.58 7.75 -10.12
N THR A 51 -18.58 8.62 -10.28
CA THR A 51 -19.33 9.17 -9.15
C THR A 51 -20.30 8.12 -8.64
N ILE A 52 -20.39 7.98 -7.32
CA ILE A 52 -21.28 7.05 -6.64
C ILE A 52 -22.20 7.84 -5.74
N ASN A 53 -23.50 7.61 -5.91
CA ASN A 53 -24.55 8.10 -5.02
C ASN A 53 -25.28 6.91 -4.43
N SER A 54 -25.26 6.79 -3.12
CA SER A 54 -26.05 5.81 -2.36
C SER A 54 -26.42 6.43 -1.01
N ASN A 55 -27.34 5.82 -0.30
CA ASN A 55 -27.87 6.33 0.98
C ASN A 55 -26.80 6.71 2.01
N TYR A 56 -25.58 6.14 1.94
CA TYR A 56 -24.47 6.44 2.86
C TYR A 56 -23.18 6.91 2.14
N LEU A 57 -23.17 6.93 0.79
CA LEU A 57 -22.00 7.33 -0.01
C LEU A 57 -22.28 8.57 -0.88
N ASN A 58 -23.08 9.51 -0.38
CA ASN A 58 -23.40 10.72 -1.13
C ASN A 58 -22.15 11.45 -1.60
N LYS A 59 -22.12 11.81 -2.89
CA LYS A 59 -21.00 12.52 -3.54
C LYS A 59 -19.64 11.83 -3.36
N SER A 60 -19.63 10.50 -3.32
CA SER A 60 -18.38 9.72 -3.27
C SER A 60 -17.90 9.37 -4.67
N ILE A 61 -16.60 9.17 -4.81
CA ILE A 61 -15.95 8.82 -6.07
C ILE A 61 -15.32 7.45 -5.92
N LEU A 62 -15.57 6.56 -6.88
CA LEU A 62 -14.81 5.33 -7.07
C LEU A 62 -13.77 5.58 -8.16
N THR A 63 -12.49 5.48 -7.79
CA THR A 63 -11.37 5.49 -8.73
C THR A 63 -10.76 4.10 -8.81
N ILE A 64 -10.54 3.60 -10.02
CA ILE A 64 -9.85 2.34 -10.25
C ILE A 64 -8.43 2.64 -10.68
N TYR A 65 -7.48 2.09 -9.95
CA TYR A 65 -6.07 2.13 -10.27
C TYR A 65 -5.61 0.77 -10.76
N LYS A 66 -4.74 0.75 -11.76
CA LYS A 66 -4.10 -0.46 -12.26
C LYS A 66 -2.61 -0.44 -11.94
N ASN A 67 -2.09 -1.57 -11.54
CA ASN A 67 -0.67 -1.75 -11.27
C ASN A 67 0.04 -2.16 -12.56
N LYS A 68 1.12 -1.45 -12.92
CA LYS A 68 1.91 -1.72 -14.14
C LYS A 68 2.62 -3.07 -14.13
N LEU A 69 2.95 -3.62 -12.96
CA LEU A 69 3.75 -4.84 -12.86
C LEU A 69 2.94 -6.12 -13.05
N ASN A 70 1.69 -6.14 -12.60
CA ASN A 70 0.87 -7.36 -12.60
C ASN A 70 -0.55 -7.13 -13.13
N ASN A 71 -0.83 -5.94 -13.66
CA ASN A 71 -2.13 -5.56 -14.19
C ASN A 71 -3.31 -5.65 -13.21
N LEU A 72 -3.06 -5.88 -11.91
CA LEU A 72 -4.12 -5.95 -10.91
C LEU A 72 -4.77 -4.58 -10.67
N GLU A 73 -6.08 -4.60 -10.55
CA GLU A 73 -6.86 -3.41 -10.23
C GLU A 73 -6.94 -3.18 -8.72
N SER A 74 -6.79 -1.95 -8.29
CA SER A 74 -7.09 -1.50 -6.92
C SER A 74 -8.25 -0.53 -6.96
N PHE A 75 -9.16 -0.64 -6.00
CA PHE A 75 -10.38 0.14 -5.94
C PHE A 75 -10.30 1.16 -4.81
N VAL A 76 -10.60 2.40 -5.13
CA VAL A 76 -10.45 3.52 -4.20
C VAL A 76 -11.75 4.28 -4.09
N PHE A 77 -12.38 4.20 -2.94
CA PHE A 77 -13.54 5.03 -2.60
C PHE A 77 -13.06 6.26 -1.86
N SER A 78 -13.45 7.43 -2.35
CA SER A 78 -13.06 8.70 -1.77
C SER A 78 -14.24 9.65 -1.66
N ARG A 79 -14.23 10.49 -0.62
CA ARG A 79 -15.18 11.59 -0.44
C ARG A 79 -14.46 12.83 0.05
N GLY A 80 -14.87 13.98 -0.46
CA GLY A 80 -14.38 15.30 -0.09
C GLY A 80 -13.17 15.76 -0.89
N LYS A 81 -12.76 17.00 -0.64
CA LYS A 81 -11.57 17.61 -1.27
C LYS A 81 -10.35 17.37 -0.39
N PHE A 82 -9.28 16.86 -0.97
CA PHE A 82 -8.03 16.61 -0.27
C PHE A 82 -7.09 17.81 -0.40
N LYS A 83 -6.70 18.38 0.74
CA LYS A 83 -5.71 19.45 0.82
C LYS A 83 -4.50 18.96 1.62
N LYS A 84 -3.29 19.37 1.25
CA LYS A 84 -2.02 18.92 1.87
C LYS A 84 -1.96 19.07 3.40
N LYS A 85 -2.65 20.09 3.95
CA LYS A 85 -2.67 20.37 5.40
C LYS A 85 -3.70 19.54 6.18
N ILE A 86 -4.70 18.96 5.52
CA ILE A 86 -5.79 18.23 6.17
C ILE A 86 -5.39 16.77 6.38
N SER A 87 -5.62 16.25 7.59
CA SER A 87 -5.47 14.84 7.88
C SER A 87 -6.72 14.07 7.44
N VAL A 88 -6.54 13.12 6.54
CA VAL A 88 -7.64 12.33 5.94
C VAL A 88 -7.75 10.98 6.62
N PRO A 89 -8.94 10.57 7.11
CA PRO A 89 -9.19 9.20 7.56
C PRO A 89 -9.02 8.22 6.39
N ILE A 90 -8.12 7.26 6.56
CA ILE A 90 -7.76 6.28 5.52
C ILE A 90 -7.87 4.87 6.08
N ARG A 91 -8.53 4.00 5.33
CA ARG A 91 -8.53 2.56 5.54
C ARG A 91 -7.94 1.87 4.32
N VAL A 92 -7.01 0.95 4.53
CA VAL A 92 -6.44 0.11 3.48
C VAL A 92 -6.82 -1.34 3.76
N LEU A 93 -7.40 -2.00 2.76
CA LEU A 93 -7.71 -3.41 2.75
C LEU A 93 -6.89 -4.08 1.66
N SER A 94 -6.31 -5.23 1.96
CA SER A 94 -5.66 -6.10 0.97
C SER A 94 -6.45 -7.41 0.90
N LYS A 95 -7.11 -7.66 -0.23
CA LYS A 95 -7.89 -8.88 -0.43
C LYS A 95 -8.16 -9.13 -1.91
N LYS A 96 -8.34 -10.40 -2.26
CA LYS A 96 -8.84 -10.78 -3.59
C LYS A 96 -10.31 -10.38 -3.72
N ILE A 97 -10.63 -9.61 -4.73
CA ILE A 97 -12.00 -9.20 -5.00
C ILE A 97 -12.25 -9.07 -6.51
N ASP A 98 -13.41 -9.56 -6.93
CA ASP A 98 -13.94 -9.34 -8.26
C ASP A 98 -14.58 -7.94 -8.33
N LYS A 99 -14.32 -7.21 -9.40
CA LYS A 99 -14.90 -5.90 -9.70
C LYS A 99 -16.43 -5.90 -9.63
N LYS A 100 -17.08 -6.97 -10.08
CA LYS A 100 -18.54 -7.14 -10.03
C LYS A 100 -19.07 -7.22 -8.59
N LYS A 101 -18.28 -7.74 -7.66
CA LYS A 101 -18.65 -7.97 -6.25
C LYS A 101 -18.26 -6.83 -5.30
N ILE A 102 -17.68 -5.75 -5.80
CA ILE A 102 -17.15 -4.67 -4.94
C ILE A 102 -18.25 -3.99 -4.13
N PHE A 103 -19.44 -3.81 -4.69
CA PHE A 103 -20.58 -3.18 -4.01
C PHE A 103 -21.41 -4.15 -3.15
N THR A 104 -21.30 -5.46 -3.37
CA THR A 104 -22.06 -6.48 -2.64
C THR A 104 -21.26 -7.04 -1.45
N ASN A 105 -19.93 -6.87 -1.43
CA ASN A 105 -19.07 -7.41 -0.40
C ASN A 105 -19.36 -6.78 0.97
N SER A 106 -19.72 -7.61 1.95
CA SER A 106 -20.14 -7.20 3.30
C SER A 106 -19.04 -6.44 4.06
N GLU A 107 -17.77 -6.87 3.97
CA GLU A 107 -16.66 -6.20 4.62
C GLU A 107 -16.41 -4.79 4.04
N ILE A 108 -16.51 -4.64 2.72
CA ILE A 108 -16.39 -3.34 2.07
C ILE A 108 -17.53 -2.43 2.51
N LYS A 109 -18.77 -2.91 2.50
CA LYS A 109 -19.94 -2.17 3.00
C LYS A 109 -19.75 -1.71 4.46
N LYS A 110 -19.29 -2.61 5.35
CA LYS A 110 -19.00 -2.29 6.76
C LYS A 110 -17.97 -1.15 6.87
N ASN A 111 -16.87 -1.23 6.11
CA ASN A 111 -15.83 -0.21 6.13
C ASN A 111 -16.29 1.12 5.53
N LEU A 112 -17.08 1.10 4.45
CA LEU A 112 -17.66 2.32 3.86
C LEU A 112 -18.64 2.99 4.81
N LYS A 113 -19.53 2.23 5.48
CA LYS A 113 -20.45 2.75 6.49
C LYS A 113 -19.70 3.36 7.68
N LEU A 114 -18.58 2.78 8.10
CA LEU A 114 -17.73 3.33 9.16
C LEU A 114 -17.08 4.64 8.71
N LEU A 115 -16.52 4.69 7.51
CA LEU A 115 -15.84 5.86 6.97
C LEU A 115 -16.81 6.98 6.58
N SER A 116 -18.05 6.66 6.25
CA SER A 116 -19.07 7.68 5.90
C SER A 116 -19.40 8.65 7.03
N ARG A 117 -19.04 8.33 8.28
CA ARG A 117 -19.13 9.23 9.44
C ARG A 117 -18.19 10.43 9.34
N PHE A 118 -17.13 10.34 8.54
CA PHE A 118 -16.18 11.43 8.32
C PHE A 118 -16.58 12.27 7.09
N LYS A 119 -16.41 13.58 7.18
CA LYS A 119 -16.64 14.51 6.05
C LYS A 119 -15.79 14.15 4.83
N ASN A 120 -14.52 13.86 5.06
CA ASN A 120 -13.56 13.41 4.05
C ASN A 120 -13.05 12.01 4.45
N PHE A 121 -12.89 11.11 3.50
CA PHE A 121 -12.32 9.79 3.78
C PHE A 121 -11.71 9.16 2.52
N LEU A 122 -10.91 8.13 2.74
CA LEU A 122 -10.35 7.27 1.72
C LEU A 122 -10.41 5.80 2.15
N LEU A 123 -11.03 4.95 1.33
CA LEU A 123 -10.95 3.50 1.44
C LEU A 123 -10.19 2.98 0.23
N ILE A 124 -9.06 2.33 0.46
CA ILE A 124 -8.26 1.69 -0.58
C ILE A 124 -8.40 0.18 -0.45
N ILE A 125 -8.79 -0.48 -1.52
CA ILE A 125 -8.84 -1.93 -1.62
C ILE A 125 -7.79 -2.35 -2.64
N ILE A 126 -6.69 -2.88 -2.16
CA ILE A 126 -5.62 -3.41 -2.99
C ILE A 126 -5.97 -4.85 -3.31
N ASN A 127 -6.26 -5.10 -4.60
CA ASN A 127 -6.52 -6.46 -5.06
C ASN A 127 -5.22 -7.27 -5.04
N ASN A 128 -5.26 -8.43 -4.41
CA ASN A 128 -4.16 -9.37 -4.38
C ASN A 128 -4.61 -10.72 -4.93
N GLU A 129 -3.85 -11.27 -5.84
CA GLU A 129 -3.91 -12.69 -6.11
C GLU A 129 -3.14 -13.39 -4.98
N LYS A 130 -3.81 -14.29 -4.26
CA LYS A 130 -3.10 -15.24 -3.41
C LYS A 130 -2.31 -16.18 -4.33
N ASN A 131 -1.20 -15.72 -4.83
CA ASN A 131 -0.23 -16.62 -5.43
C ASN A 131 0.31 -17.50 -4.32
N LYS A 132 0.23 -18.83 -4.52
CA LYS A 132 0.80 -19.89 -3.67
C LYS A 132 2.35 -19.85 -3.59
N ILE A 133 2.98 -18.77 -4.03
CA ILE A 133 4.42 -18.60 -3.89
C ILE A 133 4.65 -18.16 -2.45
N GLN A 134 5.42 -18.92 -1.71
CA GLN A 134 5.96 -18.61 -0.38
C GLN A 134 6.91 -17.41 -0.46
N ILE A 135 6.36 -16.22 -0.69
CA ILE A 135 7.10 -14.97 -0.58
C ILE A 135 6.98 -14.56 0.88
N ASN A 136 8.10 -14.32 1.54
CA ASN A 136 8.15 -13.86 2.94
C ASN A 136 7.12 -12.76 3.19
N GLU A 137 6.28 -12.91 4.21
CA GLU A 137 5.17 -12.00 4.54
C GLU A 137 5.60 -10.53 4.62
N THR A 138 6.84 -10.26 5.04
CA THR A 138 7.46 -8.93 5.10
C THR A 138 7.57 -8.24 3.73
N ASN A 139 7.97 -8.97 2.69
CA ASN A 139 8.13 -8.41 1.33
C ASN A 139 6.78 -8.13 0.65
N LEU A 140 5.78 -9.00 0.87
CA LEU A 140 4.41 -8.75 0.41
C LEU A 140 3.81 -7.52 1.11
N THR A 141 4.02 -7.39 2.41
CA THR A 141 3.55 -6.28 3.21
C THR A 141 4.14 -4.96 2.72
N LEU A 142 5.46 -4.89 2.48
CA LEU A 142 6.14 -3.71 1.91
C LEU A 142 5.57 -3.33 0.54
N ARG A 143 5.35 -4.31 -0.33
CA ARG A 143 4.79 -4.09 -1.68
C ARG A 143 3.37 -3.50 -1.63
N TYR A 144 2.50 -4.03 -0.77
CA TYR A 144 1.14 -3.51 -0.64
C TYR A 144 1.10 -2.11 -0.01
N TYR A 145 1.92 -1.85 0.99
CA TYR A 145 2.03 -0.50 1.56
C TYR A 145 2.56 0.50 0.53
N GLY A 146 3.51 0.10 -0.31
CA GLY A 146 4.03 0.95 -1.38
C GLY A 146 2.99 1.33 -2.43
N ILE A 147 2.17 0.37 -2.89
CA ILE A 147 1.07 0.64 -3.83
C ILE A 147 0.04 1.58 -3.19
N GLY A 148 -0.36 1.30 -1.94
CA GLY A 148 -1.27 2.17 -1.19
C GLY A 148 -0.71 3.59 -1.03
N ALA A 149 0.58 3.72 -0.71
CA ALA A 149 1.27 4.99 -0.57
C ALA A 149 1.30 5.79 -1.89
N GLN A 150 1.56 5.13 -3.01
CA GLN A 150 1.53 5.78 -4.33
C GLN A 150 0.13 6.29 -4.68
N ILE A 151 -0.92 5.52 -4.39
CA ILE A 151 -2.32 5.94 -4.58
C ILE A 151 -2.63 7.17 -3.71
N ILE A 152 -2.25 7.15 -2.44
CA ILE A 152 -2.47 8.26 -1.50
C ILE A 152 -1.74 9.53 -1.98
N LYS A 153 -0.49 9.37 -2.44
CA LYS A 153 0.32 10.47 -3.00
C LYS A 153 -0.31 11.04 -4.28
N ASP A 154 -0.81 10.18 -5.19
CA ASP A 154 -1.47 10.60 -6.44
C ASP A 154 -2.78 11.36 -6.19
N LEU A 155 -3.43 11.15 -5.03
CA LEU A 155 -4.59 11.90 -4.57
C LEU A 155 -4.23 13.18 -3.79
N ASN A 156 -2.95 13.61 -3.79
CA ASN A 156 -2.44 14.80 -3.09
C ASN A 156 -2.66 14.80 -1.56
N ILE A 157 -2.80 13.63 -0.95
CA ILE A 157 -2.89 13.49 0.50
C ILE A 157 -1.47 13.37 1.06
N ARG A 158 -1.15 14.16 2.10
CA ARG A 158 0.14 14.09 2.82
C ARG A 158 -0.04 13.59 4.26
N ASN A 159 -1.09 14.04 4.93
CA ASN A 159 -1.38 13.69 6.32
C ASN A 159 -2.54 12.73 6.37
N MET A 160 -2.42 11.67 7.16
CA MET A 160 -3.46 10.67 7.29
C MET A 160 -3.77 10.32 8.74
N ILE A 161 -5.02 9.94 8.96
CA ILE A 161 -5.48 9.23 10.15
C ILE A 161 -5.70 7.78 9.72
N LEU A 162 -4.84 6.87 10.14
CA LEU A 162 -4.92 5.48 9.72
C LEU A 162 -5.94 4.72 10.57
N LEU A 163 -6.94 4.11 9.92
CA LEU A 163 -7.88 3.20 10.56
C LEU A 163 -7.40 1.76 10.35
N SER A 164 -7.17 1.01 11.44
CA SER A 164 -6.67 -0.37 11.37
C SER A 164 -7.26 -1.23 12.49
N ARG A 165 -7.28 -2.55 12.33
CA ARG A 165 -7.71 -3.48 13.39
C ARG A 165 -6.69 -3.61 14.51
N THR A 166 -5.42 -3.42 14.21
CA THR A 166 -4.30 -3.50 15.17
C THR A 166 -3.38 -2.31 14.96
N LYS A 167 -2.61 -1.96 15.99
CA LYS A 167 -1.58 -0.92 15.86
C LYS A 167 -0.55 -1.36 14.81
N LYS A 168 -0.30 -0.53 13.81
CA LYS A 168 0.63 -0.81 12.71
C LYS A 168 1.84 0.12 12.76
N LYS A 169 3.03 -0.44 12.73
CA LYS A 169 4.26 0.32 12.48
C LYS A 169 4.55 0.20 10.97
N ILE A 170 4.27 1.25 10.22
CA ILE A 170 4.50 1.27 8.78
C ILE A 170 5.78 2.05 8.51
N ILE A 171 6.78 1.35 8.02
CA ILE A 171 8.09 1.91 7.70
C ILE A 171 8.09 2.38 6.25
N GLY A 172 8.83 3.44 5.93
CA GLY A 172 9.05 3.90 4.56
C GLY A 172 7.99 4.85 3.97
N LEU A 173 6.93 5.21 4.72
CA LEU A 173 5.94 6.19 4.24
C LEU A 173 6.53 7.59 4.03
N GLU A 174 7.55 7.96 4.81
CA GLU A 174 8.24 9.24 4.69
C GLU A 174 8.88 9.42 3.31
N GLY A 175 9.38 8.34 2.73
CA GLY A 175 9.93 8.32 1.37
C GLY A 175 8.89 8.71 0.29
N PHE A 176 7.60 8.58 0.56
CA PHE A 176 6.51 9.05 -0.29
C PHE A 176 5.99 10.44 0.09
N GLY A 177 6.55 11.08 1.12
CA GLY A 177 6.08 12.35 1.67
C GLY A 177 4.76 12.22 2.43
N LEU A 178 4.46 11.02 2.97
CA LEU A 178 3.24 10.72 3.72
C LEU A 178 3.53 10.65 5.23
N LYS A 179 2.59 11.17 6.03
CA LYS A 179 2.71 11.18 7.49
C LYS A 179 1.43 10.68 8.15
N ILE A 180 1.58 9.68 9.03
CA ILE A 180 0.49 9.22 9.90
C ILE A 180 0.44 10.15 11.11
N LYS A 181 -0.62 10.97 11.22
CA LYS A 181 -0.83 11.88 12.35
C LYS A 181 -1.48 11.18 13.54
N LYS A 182 -2.35 10.20 13.28
CA LYS A 182 -3.08 9.42 14.29
C LYS A 182 -3.41 8.04 13.76
N GLN A 183 -3.45 7.05 14.64
CA GLN A 183 -4.03 5.73 14.34
C GLN A 183 -5.30 5.55 15.17
N ILE A 184 -6.34 5.04 14.56
CA ILE A 184 -7.60 4.68 15.20
C ILE A 184 -7.78 3.18 15.06
N ILE A 185 -7.87 2.49 16.19
CA ILE A 185 -8.16 1.06 16.21
C ILE A 185 -9.66 0.87 16.10
N ILE A 186 -10.07 0.10 15.10
CA ILE A 186 -11.47 -0.22 14.79
C ILE A 186 -11.73 -1.70 15.08
N LYS A 187 -12.89 -1.99 15.69
CA LYS A 187 -13.38 -3.36 15.94
C LYS A 187 -14.02 -3.97 14.70
#